data_51ce05f56c21ff35ba3cf9bb98edf9c4
#
_entry.id   51ce05f56c21ff35ba3cf9bb98edf9c4
#
_cell.length_a   1.000
_cell.length_b   1.000
_cell.length_c   1.000
_cell.angle_alpha   90.00
_cell.angle_beta   90.00
_cell.angle_gamma   90.00
#
_symmetry.space_group_name_H-M   'P 1'
#
loop_
_entity.id
_entity.type
_entity.pdbx_description
1 polymer ?
#
loop_
_entity_poly.entity_id
_entity_poly.type
_entity_poly.pdbx_seq_one_letter_code
_entity_poly.pdbx_strand_id
1 'polypeptide(L)'
;NIGTDIVAKAPADGYTLLMGVVGPIAVNPSLFGNLPYDPIRSFVPLTPVADIPVGLIVSARIPVKTTREFIQHLKANPTKVAYGSVGNGSFNHLLMEQFKTAAGVEMLHVPFQGAGPVANELIAGRIEASVLAPRGPWTAGQVNLLAMISTKRSPALPNVPAITEELPSFQPFGNWMGFFAPTGTPEAVVRKLSEAFNAALQQPDVRQKIEEQQWSVIGGSPDQFGK
;
A
#
# COMPACT_ATOMS: atom_id res chain seq x y z
N ASN A 1 12.00 3.23 -6.71
CA ASN A 1 13.43 2.83 -6.60
C ASN A 1 14.40 4.02 -6.76
N ILE A 2 14.13 5.00 -7.67
CA ILE A 2 15.07 6.13 -7.91
C ILE A 2 15.32 6.93 -6.63
N GLY A 3 14.28 7.40 -5.95
CA GLY A 3 14.42 8.16 -4.70
C GLY A 3 15.09 7.33 -3.59
N THR A 4 14.80 6.03 -3.53
CA THR A 4 15.41 5.11 -2.57
C THR A 4 16.91 4.99 -2.81
N ASP A 5 17.34 4.85 -4.06
CA ASP A 5 18.75 4.79 -4.46
C ASP A 5 19.50 6.10 -4.14
N ILE A 6 18.86 7.24 -4.41
CA ILE A 6 19.45 8.56 -4.08
C ILE A 6 19.76 8.65 -2.58
N VAL A 7 18.81 8.26 -1.73
CA VAL A 7 19.01 8.33 -0.26
C VAL A 7 20.01 7.26 0.21
N ALA A 8 20.01 6.06 -0.38
CA ALA A 8 20.99 5.03 -0.05
C ALA A 8 22.46 5.48 -0.24
N LYS A 9 22.68 6.41 -1.18
CA LYS A 9 24.00 6.97 -1.53
C LYS A 9 24.28 8.35 -0.91
N ALA A 10 23.30 8.90 -0.16
CA ALA A 10 23.45 10.22 0.46
C ALA A 10 24.41 10.18 1.67
N PRO A 11 25.01 11.32 2.06
CA PRO A 11 25.76 11.41 3.30
C PRO A 11 24.95 10.99 4.52
N ALA A 12 25.56 10.20 5.40
CA ALA A 12 24.92 9.70 6.62
C ALA A 12 24.98 10.74 7.77
N ASP A 13 24.60 11.97 7.49
CA ASP A 13 24.66 13.12 8.40
C ASP A 13 23.32 13.49 9.05
N GLY A 14 22.23 12.80 8.64
CA GLY A 14 20.88 13.01 9.15
C GLY A 14 20.08 14.12 8.43
N TYR A 15 20.62 14.75 7.39
CA TYR A 15 19.91 15.78 6.63
C TYR A 15 19.17 15.23 5.39
N THR A 16 19.52 14.03 4.93
CA THR A 16 18.82 13.36 3.84
C THR A 16 18.15 12.10 4.37
N LEU A 17 16.83 12.04 4.26
CA LEU A 17 16.02 10.95 4.80
C LEU A 17 15.14 10.35 3.71
N LEU A 18 14.83 9.07 3.84
CA LEU A 18 13.89 8.36 2.98
C LEU A 18 12.54 8.25 3.69
N MET A 19 11.47 8.72 3.04
CA MET A 19 10.14 8.22 3.35
C MET A 19 9.95 6.91 2.56
N GLY A 20 10.24 5.81 3.23
CA GLY A 20 10.16 4.47 2.67
C GLY A 20 8.73 3.92 2.72
N VAL A 21 8.39 3.13 1.72
CA VAL A 21 7.13 2.38 1.62
C VAL A 21 7.41 0.92 1.30
N VAL A 22 6.43 0.06 1.50
CA VAL A 22 6.54 -1.41 1.36
C VAL A 22 7.19 -1.83 0.04
N GLY A 23 6.82 -1.23 -1.10
CA GLY A 23 7.33 -1.62 -2.41
C GLY A 23 8.86 -1.63 -2.49
N PRO A 24 9.53 -0.47 -2.43
CA PRO A 24 10.99 -0.37 -2.52
C PRO A 24 11.75 -1.09 -1.39
N ILE A 25 11.19 -1.15 -0.18
CA ILE A 25 11.91 -1.66 0.99
C ILE A 25 11.72 -3.17 1.18
N ALA A 26 10.51 -3.69 1.03
CA ALA A 26 10.22 -5.08 1.37
C ALA A 26 9.96 -5.99 0.15
N VAL A 27 9.44 -5.43 -0.95
CA VAL A 27 8.97 -6.20 -2.10
C VAL A 27 9.99 -6.29 -3.21
N ASN A 28 10.53 -5.15 -3.63
CA ASN A 28 11.40 -5.04 -4.81
C ASN A 28 12.68 -5.89 -4.73
N PRO A 29 13.26 -6.17 -3.54
CA PRO A 29 14.39 -7.10 -3.43
C PRO A 29 14.10 -8.50 -4.00
N SER A 30 12.85 -8.96 -3.86
CA SER A 30 12.45 -10.28 -4.39
C SER A 30 12.02 -10.26 -5.85
N LEU A 31 11.68 -9.07 -6.39
CA LEU A 31 11.19 -8.92 -7.76
C LEU A 31 12.27 -8.54 -8.77
N PHE A 32 13.27 -7.78 -8.35
CA PHE A 32 14.30 -7.24 -9.22
C PHE A 32 15.66 -7.82 -8.84
N GLY A 33 16.28 -8.57 -9.76
CA GLY A 33 17.57 -9.20 -9.52
C GLY A 33 18.75 -8.24 -9.29
N ASN A 34 18.62 -6.97 -9.73
CA ASN A 34 19.66 -5.94 -9.58
C ASN A 34 19.02 -4.63 -9.12
N LEU A 35 18.85 -4.47 -7.81
CA LEU A 35 18.54 -3.17 -7.23
C LEU A 35 19.85 -2.40 -6.99
N PRO A 36 19.88 -1.06 -7.22
CA PRO A 36 21.06 -0.25 -6.97
C PRO A 36 21.30 0.04 -5.48
N TYR A 37 20.49 -0.52 -4.59
CA TYR A 37 20.56 -0.44 -3.13
C TYR A 37 20.17 -1.76 -2.48
N ASP A 38 20.62 -1.97 -1.26
CA ASP A 38 20.20 -3.09 -0.40
C ASP A 38 19.28 -2.53 0.70
N PRO A 39 17.99 -2.89 0.75
CA PRO A 39 17.05 -2.28 1.70
C PRO A 39 17.38 -2.60 3.17
N ILE A 40 18.09 -3.69 3.44
CA ILE A 40 18.50 -4.08 4.81
C ILE A 40 19.80 -3.38 5.20
N ARG A 41 20.74 -3.28 4.27
CA ARG A 41 22.10 -2.78 4.54
C ARG A 41 22.28 -1.30 4.27
N SER A 42 21.48 -0.71 3.39
CA SER A 42 21.63 0.69 2.98
C SER A 42 20.92 1.67 3.91
N PHE A 43 20.04 1.21 4.79
CA PHE A 43 19.20 2.08 5.61
C PHE A 43 19.19 1.67 7.08
N VAL A 44 19.01 2.70 7.92
CA VAL A 44 18.66 2.55 9.34
C VAL A 44 17.20 3.00 9.49
N PRO A 45 16.29 2.16 10.03
CA PRO A 45 14.93 2.57 10.32
C PRO A 45 14.92 3.65 11.39
N LEU A 46 14.02 4.62 11.28
CA LEU A 46 13.83 5.69 12.27
C LEU A 46 12.50 5.50 13.00
N THR A 47 11.39 5.60 12.27
CA THR A 47 10.05 5.57 12.85
C THR A 47 9.03 5.13 11.81
N PRO A 48 8.16 4.15 12.11
CA PRO A 48 6.99 3.86 11.28
C PRO A 48 5.98 5.00 11.44
N VAL A 49 5.49 5.52 10.32
CA VAL A 49 4.58 6.68 10.33
C VAL A 49 3.13 6.25 10.37
N ALA A 50 2.72 5.47 9.38
CA ALA A 50 1.32 5.09 9.25
C ALA A 50 1.14 3.74 8.55
N ASP A 51 0.06 3.06 8.92
CA ASP A 51 -0.55 2.00 8.13
C ASP A 51 -1.56 2.62 7.17
N ILE A 52 -1.53 2.17 5.92
CA ILE A 52 -2.34 2.70 4.82
C ILE A 52 -3.33 1.61 4.41
N PRO A 53 -4.57 1.65 4.92
CA PRO A 53 -5.56 0.66 4.56
C PRO A 53 -5.91 0.77 3.08
N VAL A 54 -6.07 -0.38 2.43
CA VAL A 54 -6.50 -0.48 1.05
C VAL A 54 -7.66 -1.47 0.94
N GLY A 55 -8.46 -1.29 -0.10
CA GLY A 55 -9.58 -2.16 -0.39
C GLY A 55 -9.60 -2.63 -1.84
N LEU A 56 -10.24 -3.75 -2.09
CA LEU A 56 -10.58 -4.22 -3.41
C LEU A 56 -11.69 -3.34 -3.96
N ILE A 57 -11.37 -2.53 -4.95
CA ILE A 57 -12.27 -1.57 -5.57
C ILE A 57 -12.54 -1.99 -7.01
N VAL A 58 -13.80 -1.96 -7.40
CA VAL A 58 -14.28 -2.36 -8.71
C VAL A 58 -15.07 -1.22 -9.36
N SER A 59 -14.97 -1.07 -10.67
CA SER A 59 -15.78 -0.11 -11.44
C SER A 59 -17.26 -0.30 -11.18
N ALA A 60 -18.01 0.77 -10.94
CA ALA A 60 -19.47 0.71 -10.78
C ALA A 60 -20.20 0.23 -12.05
N ARG A 61 -19.52 0.13 -13.19
CA ARG A 61 -20.08 -0.43 -14.43
C ARG A 61 -20.23 -1.95 -14.39
N ILE A 62 -19.53 -2.63 -13.48
CA ILE A 62 -19.71 -4.06 -13.26
C ILE A 62 -20.79 -4.25 -12.19
N PRO A 63 -21.83 -5.05 -12.46
CA PRO A 63 -22.97 -5.23 -11.55
C PRO A 63 -22.63 -6.23 -10.44
N VAL A 64 -21.57 -5.97 -9.66
CA VAL A 64 -21.14 -6.79 -8.52
C VAL A 64 -21.07 -5.94 -7.25
N LYS A 65 -21.43 -6.54 -6.11
CA LYS A 65 -21.46 -5.88 -4.79
C LYS A 65 -20.64 -6.62 -3.75
N THR A 66 -20.17 -7.82 -4.04
CA THR A 66 -19.38 -8.65 -3.13
C THR A 66 -18.16 -9.21 -3.85
N THR A 67 -17.13 -9.57 -3.09
CA THR A 67 -15.92 -10.22 -3.64
C THR A 67 -16.29 -11.54 -4.31
N ARG A 68 -17.25 -12.27 -3.74
CA ARG A 68 -17.73 -13.55 -4.31
C ARG A 68 -18.38 -13.36 -5.68
N GLU A 69 -19.25 -12.36 -5.83
CA GLU A 69 -19.87 -12.02 -7.12
C GLU A 69 -18.81 -11.59 -8.13
N PHE A 70 -17.80 -10.83 -7.70
CA PHE A 70 -16.70 -10.43 -8.57
C PHE A 70 -15.88 -11.63 -9.06
N ILE A 71 -15.55 -12.57 -8.16
CA ILE A 71 -14.87 -13.83 -8.55
C ILE A 71 -15.71 -14.63 -9.57
N GLN A 72 -17.02 -14.71 -9.38
CA GLN A 72 -17.91 -15.37 -10.35
C GLN A 72 -17.90 -14.65 -11.70
N HIS A 73 -17.95 -13.32 -11.69
CA HIS A 73 -17.86 -12.50 -12.89
C HIS A 73 -16.54 -12.74 -13.65
N LEU A 74 -15.41 -12.81 -12.94
CA LEU A 74 -14.09 -13.09 -13.51
C LEU A 74 -14.04 -14.48 -14.15
N LYS A 75 -14.58 -15.50 -13.48
CA LYS A 75 -14.64 -16.88 -14.00
C LYS A 75 -15.51 -17.00 -15.26
N ALA A 76 -16.56 -16.18 -15.36
CA ALA A 76 -17.43 -16.13 -16.54
C ALA A 76 -16.80 -15.32 -17.70
N ASN A 77 -15.81 -14.47 -17.43
CA ASN A 77 -15.17 -13.59 -18.40
C ASN A 77 -13.64 -13.72 -18.39
N PRO A 78 -13.08 -14.91 -18.57
CA PRO A 78 -11.64 -15.11 -18.48
C PRO A 78 -10.90 -14.23 -19.50
N THR A 79 -9.80 -13.61 -19.08
CA THR A 79 -8.91 -12.74 -19.87
C THR A 79 -9.53 -11.45 -20.43
N LYS A 80 -10.81 -11.14 -20.13
CA LYS A 80 -11.48 -9.92 -20.60
C LYS A 80 -11.49 -8.79 -19.58
N VAL A 81 -11.13 -9.09 -18.34
CA VAL A 81 -11.14 -8.13 -17.23
C VAL A 81 -9.72 -7.66 -16.95
N ALA A 82 -9.55 -6.33 -16.86
CA ALA A 82 -8.27 -5.71 -16.55
C ALA A 82 -8.27 -5.13 -15.15
N TYR A 83 -7.12 -5.18 -14.48
CA TYR A 83 -6.91 -4.45 -13.24
C TYR A 83 -5.77 -3.43 -13.37
N GLY A 84 -5.89 -2.31 -12.66
CA GLY A 84 -4.87 -1.29 -12.60
C GLY A 84 -3.99 -1.41 -11.36
N SER A 85 -2.70 -1.07 -11.50
CA SER A 85 -1.80 -0.86 -10.37
C SER A 85 -1.07 0.46 -10.49
N VAL A 86 -0.43 0.90 -9.39
CA VAL A 86 0.39 2.12 -9.38
C VAL A 86 1.80 1.90 -9.94
N GLY A 87 1.99 0.81 -10.66
CA GLY A 87 3.23 0.44 -11.34
C GLY A 87 3.63 -1.02 -11.12
N ASN A 88 4.52 -1.52 -11.97
CA ASN A 88 5.08 -2.86 -11.83
C ASN A 88 5.83 -3.03 -10.51
N GLY A 89 5.58 -4.14 -9.80
CA GLY A 89 6.19 -4.41 -8.50
C GLY A 89 5.68 -3.53 -7.35
N SER A 90 4.65 -2.73 -7.58
CA SER A 90 4.00 -1.99 -6.51
C SER A 90 3.22 -2.91 -5.57
N PHE A 91 2.96 -2.44 -4.36
CA PHE A 91 2.12 -3.12 -3.39
C PHE A 91 0.75 -3.52 -3.97
N ASN A 92 0.11 -2.61 -4.71
CA ASN A 92 -1.17 -2.84 -5.38
C ASN A 92 -1.09 -3.95 -6.44
N HIS A 93 0.01 -3.98 -7.22
CA HIS A 93 0.26 -5.04 -8.20
C HIS A 93 0.31 -6.42 -7.53
N LEU A 94 1.12 -6.55 -6.47
CA LEU A 94 1.28 -7.83 -5.77
C LEU A 94 -0.01 -8.32 -5.11
N LEU A 95 -0.79 -7.43 -4.50
CA LEU A 95 -2.06 -7.80 -3.91
C LEU A 95 -3.05 -8.31 -4.95
N MET A 96 -3.07 -7.70 -6.14
CA MET A 96 -3.94 -8.18 -7.23
C MET A 96 -3.45 -9.52 -7.79
N GLU A 97 -2.15 -9.75 -7.93
CA GLU A 97 -1.62 -11.06 -8.33
C GLU A 97 -1.90 -12.14 -7.27
N GLN A 98 -1.79 -11.80 -5.99
CA GLN A 98 -2.19 -12.70 -4.91
C GLN A 98 -3.70 -12.98 -4.95
N PHE A 99 -4.53 -11.97 -5.24
CA PHE A 99 -5.98 -12.15 -5.40
C PHE A 99 -6.29 -13.11 -6.55
N LYS A 100 -5.65 -12.95 -7.70
CA LYS A 100 -5.80 -13.86 -8.85
C LYS A 100 -5.49 -15.30 -8.44
N THR A 101 -4.35 -15.50 -7.79
CA THR A 101 -3.92 -16.83 -7.31
C THR A 101 -4.90 -17.41 -6.29
N ALA A 102 -5.30 -16.65 -5.29
CA ALA A 102 -6.18 -17.10 -4.22
C ALA A 102 -7.60 -17.42 -4.72
N ALA A 103 -8.09 -16.66 -5.70
CA ALA A 103 -9.41 -16.82 -6.30
C ALA A 103 -9.45 -17.83 -7.48
N GLY A 104 -8.27 -18.22 -7.99
CA GLY A 104 -8.16 -19.07 -9.19
C GLY A 104 -8.75 -18.40 -10.44
N VAL A 105 -8.37 -17.15 -10.69
CA VAL A 105 -8.85 -16.32 -11.81
C VAL A 105 -7.72 -15.62 -12.54
N GLU A 106 -7.98 -15.23 -13.79
CA GLU A 106 -7.04 -14.44 -14.59
C GLU A 106 -7.58 -13.04 -14.87
N MET A 107 -6.66 -12.06 -14.85
CA MET A 107 -6.94 -10.66 -15.18
C MET A 107 -5.73 -10.06 -15.89
N LEU A 108 -5.96 -9.13 -16.81
CA LEU A 108 -4.91 -8.38 -17.47
C LEU A 108 -4.39 -7.27 -16.55
N HIS A 109 -3.08 -7.23 -16.33
CA HIS A 109 -2.45 -6.14 -15.56
C HIS A 109 -2.18 -4.92 -16.44
N VAL A 110 -2.60 -3.73 -15.97
CA VAL A 110 -2.33 -2.42 -16.59
C VAL A 110 -1.62 -1.53 -15.58
N PRO A 111 -0.29 -1.29 -15.72
CA PRO A 111 0.45 -0.43 -14.81
C PRO A 111 0.25 1.05 -15.14
N PHE A 112 0.07 1.88 -14.10
CA PHE A 112 -0.05 3.34 -14.19
C PHE A 112 1.01 4.04 -13.32
N GLN A 113 1.17 5.35 -13.52
CA GLN A 113 2.08 6.16 -12.71
C GLN A 113 1.35 6.81 -11.53
N GLY A 114 0.85 6.00 -10.60
CA GLY A 114 0.21 6.45 -9.37
C GLY A 114 -1.30 6.18 -9.29
N ALA A 115 -1.88 6.44 -8.12
CA ALA A 115 -3.27 6.11 -7.80
C ALA A 115 -4.31 6.96 -8.55
N GLY A 116 -4.00 8.23 -8.84
CA GLY A 116 -4.91 9.13 -9.55
C GLY A 116 -5.31 8.61 -10.93
N PRO A 117 -4.35 8.30 -11.83
CA PRO A 117 -4.63 7.67 -13.11
C PRO A 117 -5.42 6.37 -13.00
N VAL A 118 -5.09 5.49 -12.04
CA VAL A 118 -5.85 4.24 -11.81
C VAL A 118 -7.31 4.55 -11.46
N ALA A 119 -7.55 5.49 -10.55
CA ALA A 119 -8.90 5.87 -10.14
C ALA A 119 -9.72 6.41 -11.33
N ASN A 120 -9.11 7.25 -12.19
CA ASN A 120 -9.77 7.77 -13.38
C ASN A 120 -10.18 6.68 -14.36
N GLU A 121 -9.31 5.68 -14.55
CA GLU A 121 -9.60 4.55 -15.44
C GLU A 121 -10.70 3.62 -14.89
N LEU A 122 -10.72 3.42 -13.55
CA LEU A 122 -11.80 2.69 -12.87
C LEU A 122 -13.16 3.39 -13.03
N ILE A 123 -13.21 4.71 -12.80
CA ILE A 123 -14.43 5.51 -12.97
C ILE A 123 -14.92 5.46 -14.42
N ALA A 124 -14.00 5.57 -15.36
CA ALA A 124 -14.29 5.49 -16.79
C ALA A 124 -14.67 4.06 -17.23
N GLY A 125 -14.42 3.03 -16.40
CA GLY A 125 -14.66 1.62 -16.72
C GLY A 125 -13.75 1.08 -17.83
N ARG A 126 -12.54 1.67 -18.00
CA ARG A 126 -11.51 1.16 -18.91
C ARG A 126 -10.63 0.10 -18.27
N ILE A 127 -10.58 0.07 -16.95
CA ILE A 127 -10.17 -1.07 -16.13
C ILE A 127 -11.30 -1.40 -15.17
N GLU A 128 -11.40 -2.66 -14.77
CA GLU A 128 -12.51 -3.13 -13.97
C GLU A 128 -12.22 -3.17 -12.49
N ALA A 129 -10.96 -3.37 -12.08
CA ALA A 129 -10.59 -3.51 -10.67
C ALA A 129 -9.25 -2.87 -10.32
N SER A 130 -9.05 -2.61 -9.05
CA SER A 130 -7.77 -2.28 -8.44
C SER A 130 -7.83 -2.47 -6.92
N VAL A 131 -6.67 -2.47 -6.29
CA VAL A 131 -6.53 -2.29 -4.84
C VAL A 131 -6.06 -0.87 -4.59
N LEU A 132 -6.88 -0.03 -3.96
CA LEU A 132 -6.59 1.37 -3.64
C LEU A 132 -7.10 1.74 -2.24
N ALA A 133 -6.67 2.89 -1.74
CA ALA A 133 -7.25 3.46 -0.52
C ALA A 133 -8.75 3.78 -0.74
N PRO A 134 -9.65 3.42 0.19
CA PRO A 134 -11.09 3.58 0.04
C PRO A 134 -11.53 5.02 0.30
N ARG A 135 -11.23 5.93 -0.63
CA ARG A 135 -11.57 7.36 -0.56
C ARG A 135 -11.83 7.93 -1.95
N GLY A 136 -12.27 9.19 -2.00
CA GLY A 136 -12.54 9.89 -3.25
C GLY A 136 -13.63 9.22 -4.07
N PRO A 137 -13.31 8.53 -5.18
CA PRO A 137 -14.29 7.91 -6.08
C PRO A 137 -15.27 6.94 -5.42
N TRP A 138 -14.84 6.22 -4.37
CA TRP A 138 -15.72 5.34 -3.61
C TRP A 138 -16.73 6.14 -2.79
N THR A 139 -16.28 7.15 -2.03
CA THR A 139 -17.18 8.00 -1.25
C THR A 139 -18.16 8.78 -2.11
N ALA A 140 -17.81 9.05 -3.37
CA ALA A 140 -18.69 9.64 -4.37
C ALA A 140 -19.62 8.63 -5.08
N GLY A 141 -19.56 7.33 -4.74
CA GLY A 141 -20.37 6.29 -5.38
C GLY A 141 -19.98 5.96 -6.82
N GLN A 142 -18.79 6.38 -7.27
CA GLN A 142 -18.32 6.20 -8.64
C GLN A 142 -17.67 4.82 -8.86
N VAL A 143 -17.31 4.15 -7.78
CA VAL A 143 -16.74 2.79 -7.75
C VAL A 143 -17.31 2.02 -6.57
N ASN A 144 -17.26 0.69 -6.62
CA ASN A 144 -17.70 -0.21 -5.56
C ASN A 144 -16.49 -0.68 -4.75
N LEU A 145 -16.53 -0.49 -3.43
CA LEU A 145 -15.58 -1.11 -2.49
C LEU A 145 -16.16 -2.45 -2.04
N LEU A 146 -15.54 -3.55 -2.46
CA LEU A 146 -16.04 -4.89 -2.19
C LEU A 146 -15.55 -5.45 -0.87
N ALA A 147 -14.27 -5.23 -0.53
CA ALA A 147 -13.67 -5.69 0.72
C ALA A 147 -12.47 -4.82 1.10
N MET A 148 -12.17 -4.75 2.39
CA MET A 148 -10.87 -4.26 2.87
C MET A 148 -9.83 -5.36 2.77
N ILE A 149 -8.62 -5.03 2.35
CA ILE A 149 -7.48 -5.96 2.31
C ILE A 149 -6.93 -6.12 3.73
N SER A 150 -7.61 -6.91 4.52
CA SER A 150 -7.31 -7.11 5.93
C SER A 150 -7.83 -8.47 6.41
N THR A 151 -7.40 -8.89 7.61
CA THR A 151 -7.90 -10.10 8.28
C THR A 151 -9.14 -9.83 9.16
N LYS A 152 -9.42 -8.56 9.46
CA LYS A 152 -10.56 -8.13 10.29
C LYS A 152 -11.16 -6.87 9.67
N ARG A 153 -12.46 -6.66 9.92
CA ARG A 153 -13.13 -5.43 9.49
C ARG A 153 -12.50 -4.21 10.12
N SER A 154 -12.42 -3.13 9.35
CA SER A 154 -12.00 -1.83 9.86
C SER A 154 -13.09 -1.23 10.76
N PRO A 155 -12.74 -0.76 11.98
CA PRO A 155 -13.71 -0.03 12.82
C PRO A 155 -14.28 1.22 12.13
N ALA A 156 -13.53 1.86 11.24
CA ALA A 156 -14.00 3.01 10.46
C ALA A 156 -14.99 2.62 9.35
N LEU A 157 -14.99 1.35 8.90
CA LEU A 157 -15.81 0.83 7.82
C LEU A 157 -16.45 -0.51 8.21
N PRO A 158 -17.27 -0.57 9.27
CA PRO A 158 -17.76 -1.83 9.85
C PRO A 158 -18.68 -2.63 8.89
N ASN A 159 -19.30 -1.95 7.93
CA ASN A 159 -20.15 -2.57 6.93
C ASN A 159 -19.41 -3.15 5.73
N VAL A 160 -18.10 -2.86 5.58
CA VAL A 160 -17.25 -3.42 4.53
C VAL A 160 -16.56 -4.66 5.07
N PRO A 161 -16.73 -5.83 4.44
CA PRO A 161 -16.09 -7.06 4.90
C PRO A 161 -14.57 -6.98 4.79
N ALA A 162 -13.87 -7.74 5.64
CA ALA A 162 -12.48 -8.06 5.39
C ALA A 162 -12.40 -9.09 4.24
N ILE A 163 -11.36 -8.99 3.40
CA ILE A 163 -11.20 -9.89 2.24
C ILE A 163 -11.20 -11.37 2.64
N THR A 164 -10.65 -11.68 3.82
CA THR A 164 -10.58 -13.05 4.35
C THR A 164 -11.94 -13.65 4.74
N GLU A 165 -12.98 -12.82 4.92
CA GLU A 165 -14.33 -13.32 5.18
C GLU A 165 -14.95 -13.95 3.91
N GLU A 166 -14.58 -13.48 2.73
CA GLU A 166 -15.10 -13.95 1.45
C GLU A 166 -14.11 -14.80 0.65
N LEU A 167 -12.81 -14.62 0.90
CA LEU A 167 -11.70 -15.35 0.30
C LEU A 167 -10.68 -15.75 1.38
N PRO A 168 -10.95 -16.82 2.17
CA PRO A 168 -10.10 -17.22 3.29
C PRO A 168 -8.66 -17.62 2.92
N SER A 169 -8.43 -18.01 1.66
CA SER A 169 -7.10 -18.33 1.13
C SER A 169 -6.22 -17.10 0.89
N PHE A 170 -6.79 -15.90 0.89
CA PHE A 170 -6.06 -14.66 0.72
C PHE A 170 -5.30 -14.32 2.02
N GLN A 171 -4.03 -13.96 1.89
CA GLN A 171 -3.16 -13.59 3.01
C GLN A 171 -2.77 -12.12 2.93
N PRO A 172 -3.54 -11.20 3.54
CA PRO A 172 -3.22 -9.79 3.54
C PRO A 172 -1.86 -9.53 4.20
N PHE A 173 -1.10 -8.60 3.63
CA PHE A 173 0.10 -8.07 4.27
C PHE A 173 0.02 -6.55 4.37
N GLY A 174 0.77 -5.97 5.32
CA GLY A 174 0.64 -4.56 5.68
C GLY A 174 1.12 -3.61 4.59
N ASN A 175 0.46 -2.46 4.48
CA ASN A 175 0.87 -1.36 3.63
C ASN A 175 1.27 -0.17 4.51
N TRP A 176 2.53 -0.08 4.83
CA TRP A 176 3.06 0.93 5.74
C TRP A 176 3.97 1.94 5.04
N MET A 177 4.13 3.07 5.69
CA MET A 177 5.20 4.02 5.40
C MET A 177 5.95 4.38 6.67
N GLY A 178 7.22 4.74 6.51
CA GLY A 178 8.06 5.16 7.62
C GLY A 178 9.32 5.88 7.15
N PHE A 179 10.01 6.49 8.11
CA PHE A 179 11.25 7.19 7.84
C PHE A 179 12.46 6.30 8.07
N PHE A 180 13.44 6.48 7.19
CA PHE A 180 14.74 5.82 7.23
C PHE A 180 15.86 6.83 6.99
N ALA A 181 17.02 6.58 7.58
CA ALA A 181 18.25 7.29 7.30
C ALA A 181 19.23 6.39 6.53
N PRO A 182 20.24 6.95 5.80
CA PRO A 182 21.33 6.16 5.26
C PRO A 182 22.09 5.39 6.35
N THR A 183 22.57 4.19 6.03
CA THR A 183 23.46 3.43 6.92
C THR A 183 24.70 4.23 7.26
N GLY A 184 25.15 4.13 8.51
CA GLY A 184 26.27 4.92 9.03
C GLY A 184 25.86 6.25 9.68
N THR A 185 24.57 6.61 9.67
CA THR A 185 24.07 7.76 10.43
C THR A 185 24.34 7.53 11.92
N PRO A 186 25.00 8.49 12.62
CA PRO A 186 25.36 8.34 14.03
C PRO A 186 24.14 8.02 14.91
N GLU A 187 24.29 7.10 15.86
CA GLU A 187 23.20 6.63 16.72
C GLU A 187 22.49 7.77 17.46
N ALA A 188 23.24 8.78 17.91
CA ALA A 188 22.67 9.96 18.56
C ALA A 188 21.74 10.76 17.62
N VAL A 189 22.06 10.81 16.32
CA VAL A 189 21.24 11.47 15.29
C VAL A 189 20.00 10.63 15.02
N VAL A 190 20.14 9.31 14.85
CA VAL A 190 19.03 8.36 14.67
C VAL A 190 18.02 8.50 15.81
N ARG A 191 18.48 8.47 17.05
CA ARG A 191 17.62 8.62 18.24
C ARG A 191 16.90 9.97 18.26
N LYS A 192 17.63 11.07 18.05
CA LYS A 192 17.06 12.43 18.01
C LYS A 192 15.99 12.58 16.93
N LEU A 193 16.23 12.03 15.73
CA LEU A 193 15.26 12.06 14.63
C LEU A 193 14.03 11.21 14.96
N SER A 194 14.22 10.00 15.49
CA SER A 194 13.11 9.14 15.88
C SER A 194 12.25 9.79 16.96
N GLU A 195 12.86 10.39 18.00
CA GLU A 195 12.15 11.12 19.04
C GLU A 195 11.34 12.30 18.45
N ALA A 196 11.96 13.08 17.55
CA ALA A 196 11.29 14.21 16.90
C ALA A 196 10.10 13.78 16.03
N PHE A 197 10.27 12.72 15.24
CA PHE A 197 9.16 12.17 14.43
C PHE A 197 8.04 11.64 15.30
N ASN A 198 8.35 10.88 16.35
CA ASN A 198 7.32 10.37 17.27
C ASN A 198 6.60 11.53 17.98
N ALA A 199 7.31 12.58 18.41
CA ALA A 199 6.69 13.77 18.99
C ALA A 199 5.77 14.47 17.98
N ALA A 200 6.18 14.60 16.72
CA ALA A 200 5.35 15.16 15.66
C ALA A 200 4.08 14.32 15.41
N LEU A 201 4.19 12.99 15.38
CA LEU A 201 3.04 12.08 15.21
C LEU A 201 2.03 12.13 16.37
N GLN A 202 2.42 12.63 17.54
CA GLN A 202 1.53 12.85 18.68
C GLN A 202 0.83 14.23 18.64
N GLN A 203 1.26 15.15 17.78
CA GLN A 203 0.59 16.45 17.65
C GLN A 203 -0.82 16.27 17.09
N PRO A 204 -1.84 16.89 17.71
CA PRO A 204 -3.23 16.69 17.30
C PRO A 204 -3.51 17.04 15.83
N ASP A 205 -2.91 18.12 15.34
CA ASP A 205 -3.07 18.58 13.96
C ASP A 205 -2.41 17.65 12.93
N VAL A 206 -1.24 17.08 13.26
CA VAL A 206 -0.56 16.09 12.42
C VAL A 206 -1.35 14.79 12.39
N ARG A 207 -1.76 14.32 13.57
CA ARG A 207 -2.56 13.12 13.71
C ARG A 207 -3.87 13.23 12.95
N GLN A 208 -4.59 14.34 13.11
CA GLN A 208 -5.83 14.59 12.40
C GLN A 208 -5.62 14.54 10.88
N LYS A 209 -4.59 15.17 10.34
CA LYS A 209 -4.29 15.14 8.90
C LYS A 209 -4.00 13.74 8.37
N ILE A 210 -3.35 12.89 9.15
CA ILE A 210 -3.09 11.49 8.79
C ILE A 210 -4.42 10.70 8.82
N GLU A 211 -5.21 10.86 9.86
CA GLU A 211 -6.49 10.17 10.05
C GLU A 211 -7.56 10.62 9.04
N GLU A 212 -7.56 11.89 8.60
CA GLU A 212 -8.39 12.39 7.48
C GLU A 212 -8.09 11.67 6.16
N GLN A 213 -6.87 11.14 6.00
CA GLN A 213 -6.53 10.26 4.88
C GLN A 213 -7.00 8.81 5.09
N GLN A 214 -7.70 8.51 6.19
CA GLN A 214 -8.07 7.17 6.64
C GLN A 214 -6.86 6.27 6.90
N TRP A 215 -5.71 6.86 7.22
CA TRP A 215 -4.51 6.15 7.63
C TRP A 215 -4.46 6.04 9.15
N SER A 216 -3.85 4.97 9.64
CA SER A 216 -3.66 4.77 11.07
C SER A 216 -2.24 5.13 11.47
N VAL A 217 -2.08 6.09 12.38
CA VAL A 217 -0.76 6.45 12.92
C VAL A 217 -0.19 5.25 13.67
N ILE A 218 1.08 4.91 13.39
CA ILE A 218 1.81 3.82 14.06
C ILE A 218 2.68 4.41 15.17
N GLY A 219 3.77 5.11 14.82
CA GLY A 219 4.80 5.50 15.75
C GLY A 219 5.61 4.32 16.27
N GLY A 220 6.70 4.59 16.98
CA GLY A 220 7.53 3.54 17.57
C GLY A 220 9.03 3.77 17.41
N SER A 221 9.81 2.90 18.06
CA SER A 221 11.28 3.00 18.04
C SER A 221 11.88 2.41 16.75
N PRO A 222 13.15 2.77 16.45
CA PRO A 222 13.92 2.16 15.36
C PRO A 222 13.97 0.63 15.46
N ASP A 223 14.17 0.07 16.65
CA ASP A 223 14.25 -1.37 16.89
C ASP A 223 12.92 -2.10 16.64
N GLN A 224 11.80 -1.44 16.90
CA GLN A 224 10.47 -1.99 16.62
C GLN A 224 10.17 -1.99 15.12
N PHE A 225 10.64 -0.95 14.42
CA PHE A 225 10.41 -0.81 12.99
C PHE A 225 11.35 -1.68 12.14
N GLY A 226 12.53 -2.02 12.66
CA GLY A 226 13.52 -2.85 11.97
C GLY A 226 13.26 -4.36 12.04
N LYS A 227 12.23 -4.81 12.78
CA LYS A 227 11.83 -6.23 12.91
C LYS A 227 10.79 -6.61 11.87
#